data_a7af02eddb3171a9bd8e7e50959fd2d0
#
_entry.id   a7af02eddb3171a9bd8e7e50959fd2d0
#
_cell.length_a   1.000
_cell.length_b   1.000
_cell.length_c   1.000
_cell.angle_alpha   90.00
_cell.angle_beta   90.00
_cell.angle_gamma   90.00
#
_symmetry.space_group_name_H-M   'P 1'
#
loop_
_entity.id
_entity.type
_entity.pdbx_description
1 polymer ?
#
loop_
_entity_poly.entity_id
_entity_poly.type
_entity_poly.pdbx_seq_one_letter_code
_entity_poly.pdbx_strand_id
1 'polypeptide(L)'
;MASVWADKEEVVFDGEIPVDPSRVYDLLMGALSEQGRVVVEFLVDGIDALREGKFPDHYEKIEIVSQTHHELTLRLIMETMKHM
;
A
#
# COMPACT_ATOMS: atom_id res chain seq x y z
N MET A 1 -16.42 -5.12 10.36
CA MET A 1 -15.74 -3.84 10.56
C MET A 1 -14.59 -3.70 9.58
N ALA A 2 -14.43 -2.51 9.01
CA ALA A 2 -13.32 -2.25 8.10
C ALA A 2 -11.99 -2.21 8.86
N SER A 3 -10.96 -2.83 8.31
CA SER A 3 -9.62 -2.80 8.89
C SER A 3 -8.60 -2.50 7.79
N VAL A 4 -7.52 -1.83 8.17
CA VAL A 4 -6.45 -1.48 7.25
C VAL A 4 -5.13 -1.96 7.84
N TRP A 5 -4.35 -2.65 7.03
CA TRP A 5 -3.08 -3.25 7.44
C TRP A 5 -1.97 -2.75 6.50
N ALA A 6 -0.86 -2.35 7.08
CA ALA A 6 0.32 -1.93 6.32
C ALA A 6 1.51 -2.76 6.77
N ASP A 7 2.12 -3.46 5.81
CA ASP A 7 3.29 -4.33 6.06
C ASP A 7 3.03 -5.31 7.22
N LYS A 8 1.84 -5.90 7.22
CA LYS A 8 1.37 -6.89 8.22
C LYS A 8 1.11 -6.30 9.61
N GLU A 9 1.09 -4.98 9.73
CA GLU A 9 0.75 -4.29 10.97
C GLU A 9 -0.55 -3.54 10.81
N GLU A 10 -1.44 -3.62 11.79
CA GLU A 10 -2.70 -2.90 11.74
C GLU A 10 -2.47 -1.39 11.86
N VAL A 11 -3.09 -0.64 10.95
CA VAL A 11 -2.99 0.82 10.94
C VAL A 11 -4.09 1.39 11.84
N VAL A 12 -3.68 2.26 12.77
CA VAL A 12 -4.61 2.95 13.67
C VAL A 12 -4.84 4.36 13.13
N PHE A 13 -6.10 4.73 12.94
CA PHE A 13 -6.48 6.06 12.48
C PHE A 13 -6.93 6.92 13.65
N ASP A 14 -6.58 8.20 13.60
CA ASP A 14 -7.08 9.19 14.55
C ASP A 14 -8.50 9.62 14.11
N GLY A 15 -9.51 8.89 14.55
CA GLY A 15 -10.89 9.13 14.17
C GLY A 15 -11.47 7.99 13.37
N GLU A 16 -12.44 8.28 12.53
CA GLU A 16 -13.10 7.27 11.73
C GLU A 16 -12.26 6.82 10.56
N ILE A 17 -12.24 5.51 10.31
CA ILE A 17 -11.58 4.94 9.14
C ILE A 17 -12.43 5.30 7.91
N PRO A 18 -11.82 5.88 6.85
CA PRO A 18 -12.56 6.18 5.63
C PRO A 18 -13.23 4.93 5.05
N VAL A 19 -14.46 5.08 4.57
CA VAL A 19 -15.19 3.99 3.94
C VAL A 19 -14.74 3.77 2.50
N ASP A 20 -14.23 4.81 1.86
CA ASP A 20 -13.79 4.78 0.47
C ASP A 20 -12.34 4.29 0.39
N PRO A 21 -12.07 3.14 -0.28
CA PRO A 21 -10.71 2.63 -0.43
C PRO A 21 -9.76 3.61 -1.12
N SER A 22 -10.25 4.39 -2.07
CA SER A 22 -9.46 5.41 -2.75
C SER A 22 -8.92 6.44 -1.77
N ARG A 23 -9.75 6.84 -0.81
CA ARG A 23 -9.37 7.80 0.21
C ARG A 23 -8.33 7.24 1.18
N VAL A 24 -8.49 5.97 1.56
CA VAL A 24 -7.51 5.27 2.38
C VAL A 24 -6.16 5.23 1.66
N TYR A 25 -6.17 4.93 0.37
CA TYR A 25 -4.96 4.91 -0.45
C TYR A 25 -4.25 6.26 -0.43
N ASP A 26 -5.00 7.34 -0.67
CA ASP A 26 -4.42 8.69 -0.69
C ASP A 26 -3.81 9.09 0.65
N LEU A 27 -4.51 8.80 1.74
CA LEU A 27 -4.03 9.11 3.09
C LEU A 27 -2.76 8.34 3.45
N LEU A 28 -2.76 7.04 3.17
CA LEU A 28 -1.61 6.19 3.50
C LEU A 28 -0.43 6.45 2.57
N MET A 29 -0.68 6.73 1.31
CA MET A 29 0.36 7.08 0.36
C MET A 29 1.09 8.35 0.80
N GLY A 30 0.33 9.36 1.27
CA GLY A 30 0.91 10.59 1.81
C GLY A 30 1.76 10.33 3.06
N ALA A 31 1.23 9.56 4.00
CA ALA A 31 1.93 9.25 5.25
C ALA A 31 3.20 8.43 5.00
N LEU A 32 3.12 7.44 4.12
CA LEU A 32 4.27 6.60 3.77
C LEU A 32 5.34 7.38 2.99
N SER A 33 4.90 8.28 2.12
CA SER A 33 5.81 9.15 1.37
C SER A 33 6.64 10.03 2.30
N GLU A 34 6.05 10.53 3.38
CA GLU A 34 6.78 11.31 4.39
C GLU A 34 7.86 10.49 5.10
N GLN A 35 7.66 9.16 5.17
CA GLN A 35 8.63 8.24 5.74
C GLN A 35 9.62 7.70 4.72
N GLY A 36 9.57 8.18 3.47
CA GLY A 36 10.43 7.70 2.41
C GLY A 36 10.05 6.32 1.89
N ARG A 37 8.78 5.91 2.04
CA ARG A 37 8.28 4.62 1.61
C ARG A 37 7.34 4.77 0.43
N VAL A 38 7.28 3.74 -0.41
CA VAL A 38 6.42 3.70 -1.60
C VAL A 38 5.49 2.50 -1.50
N VAL A 39 4.22 2.71 -1.79
CA VAL A 39 3.24 1.62 -1.82
C VAL A 39 3.47 0.80 -3.08
N VAL A 40 3.74 -0.49 -2.91
CA VAL A 40 3.97 -1.42 -4.03
C VAL A 40 2.78 -2.35 -4.26
N GLU A 41 1.97 -2.60 -3.24
CA GLU A 41 0.75 -3.39 -3.37
C GLU A 41 -0.36 -2.77 -2.52
N PHE A 42 -1.56 -2.78 -3.05
CA PHE A 42 -2.75 -2.28 -2.35
C PHE A 42 -3.89 -3.28 -2.57
N LEU A 43 -4.06 -4.18 -1.60
CA LEU A 43 -5.05 -5.24 -1.67
C LEU A 43 -6.32 -4.84 -0.96
N VAL A 44 -7.44 -4.83 -1.68
CA VAL A 44 -8.76 -4.56 -1.12
C VAL A 44 -9.54 -5.86 -1.16
N ASP A 45 -9.84 -6.42 0.01
CA ASP A 45 -10.52 -7.71 0.14
C ASP A 45 -9.85 -8.81 -0.69
N GLY A 46 -8.50 -8.79 -0.72
CA GLY A 46 -7.71 -9.78 -1.44
C GLY A 46 -7.49 -9.49 -2.92
N ILE A 47 -8.02 -8.36 -3.43
CA ILE A 47 -7.86 -7.96 -4.83
C ILE A 47 -6.90 -6.78 -4.90
N ASP A 48 -5.87 -6.89 -5.74
CA ASP A 48 -4.91 -5.81 -5.93
C ASP A 48 -5.54 -4.68 -6.76
N ALA A 49 -5.97 -3.61 -6.09
CA ALA A 49 -6.64 -2.48 -6.72
C ALA A 49 -5.70 -1.71 -7.66
N LEU A 50 -4.41 -1.67 -7.38
CA LEU A 50 -3.44 -1.01 -8.26
C LEU A 50 -3.29 -1.77 -9.58
N ARG A 51 -3.29 -3.08 -9.50
CA ARG A 51 -3.19 -3.93 -10.68
C ARG A 51 -4.45 -3.89 -11.52
N GLU A 52 -5.62 -3.85 -10.85
CA GLU A 52 -6.91 -3.77 -11.54
C GLU A 52 -7.15 -2.37 -12.13
N GLY A 53 -6.49 -1.36 -11.60
CA GLY A 53 -6.63 0.01 -12.07
C GLY A 53 -7.88 0.72 -11.59
N LYS A 54 -8.59 0.15 -10.62
CA LYS A 54 -9.81 0.77 -10.07
C LYS A 54 -10.01 0.35 -8.63
N PHE A 55 -10.75 1.18 -7.88
CA PHE A 55 -11.07 0.93 -6.48
C PHE A 55 -12.57 0.60 -6.35
N PRO A 56 -12.94 -0.37 -5.49
CA PRO A 56 -14.34 -0.63 -5.18
C PRO A 56 -14.93 0.50 -4.35
N ASP A 57 -16.26 0.53 -4.22
CA ASP A 57 -16.96 1.57 -3.46
C ASP A 57 -16.82 1.40 -1.95
N HIS A 58 -16.55 0.18 -1.50
CA HIS A 58 -16.42 -0.13 -0.07
C HIS A 58 -15.47 -1.31 0.10
N TYR A 59 -15.06 -1.56 1.34
CA TYR A 59 -14.12 -2.63 1.64
C TYR A 59 -14.35 -3.15 3.07
N GLU A 60 -13.89 -4.37 3.33
CA GLU A 60 -13.86 -4.94 4.68
C GLU A 60 -12.43 -4.97 5.21
N LYS A 61 -11.46 -5.29 4.37
CA LYS A 61 -10.05 -5.36 4.75
C LYS A 61 -9.17 -4.81 3.64
N ILE A 62 -8.25 -3.94 4.03
CA ILE A 62 -7.23 -3.42 3.12
C ILE A 62 -5.87 -3.86 3.63
N GLU A 63 -5.05 -4.40 2.75
CA GLU A 63 -3.67 -4.76 3.04
C GLU A 63 -2.75 -3.99 2.12
N ILE A 64 -1.77 -3.32 2.69
CA ILE A 64 -0.82 -2.50 1.95
C ILE A 64 0.58 -3.07 2.17
N VAL A 65 1.34 -3.18 1.08
CA VAL A 65 2.75 -3.52 1.14
C VAL A 65 3.52 -2.30 0.64
N SER A 66 4.50 -1.86 1.42
CA SER A 66 5.34 -0.72 1.06
C SER A 66 6.81 -1.10 1.14
N GLN A 67 7.64 -0.36 0.42
CA GLN A 67 9.09 -0.53 0.44
C GLN A 67 9.75 0.85 0.46
N THR A 68 10.94 0.93 1.04
CA THR A 68 11.71 2.17 1.00
C THR A 68 12.29 2.38 -0.39
N HIS A 69 12.57 3.63 -0.75
CA HIS A 69 13.24 3.94 -2.01
C HIS A 69 14.57 3.20 -2.13
N HIS A 70 15.28 3.09 -1.02
CA HIS A 70 16.56 2.39 -0.97
C HIS A 70 16.39 0.90 -1.30
N GLU A 71 15.39 0.25 -0.73
CA GLU A 71 15.09 -1.17 -1.00
C GLU A 71 14.74 -1.42 -2.47
N LEU A 72 13.94 -0.52 -3.05
CA LEU A 72 13.57 -0.63 -4.47
C LEU A 72 14.78 -0.45 -5.37
N THR A 73 15.65 0.51 -5.06
CA THR A 73 16.87 0.77 -5.83
C THR A 73 17.80 -0.44 -5.79
N LEU A 74 18.01 -1.03 -4.61
CA LEU A 74 18.84 -2.21 -4.46
C LEU A 74 18.29 -3.39 -5.26
N ARG A 75 16.97 -3.59 -5.23
CA ARG A 75 16.32 -4.66 -5.97
C ARG A 75 16.56 -4.53 -7.47
N LEU A 76 16.40 -3.33 -8.03
CA LEU A 76 16.62 -3.06 -9.44
C LEU A 76 18.06 -3.32 -9.84
N ILE A 77 19.02 -2.90 -9.02
CA ILE A 77 20.44 -3.12 -9.26
C ILE A 77 20.76 -4.61 -9.27
N MET A 78 20.23 -5.35 -8.28
CA MET A 78 20.47 -6.79 -8.19
C MET A 78 19.89 -7.55 -9.38
N GLU A 79 18.71 -7.18 -9.84
CA GLU A 79 18.09 -7.80 -11.00
C GLU A 79 18.92 -7.54 -12.28
N THR A 80 19.43 -6.33 -12.43
CA THR A 80 20.28 -5.97 -13.55
C THR A 80 21.57 -6.80 -13.54
N MET A 81 22.16 -7.00 -12.39
CA MET A 81 23.38 -7.80 -12.26
C MET A 81 23.17 -9.28 -12.56
N LYS A 82 21.98 -9.80 -12.27
CA LYS A 82 21.66 -11.21 -12.56
C LYS A 82 21.59 -11.50 -14.05
N HIS A 83 21.31 -10.54 -14.87
CA HIS A 83 21.19 -10.70 -16.31
C HIS A 83 22.53 -10.52 -17.05
N MET A 84 23.56 -10.23 -16.30
CA MET A 84 24.92 -10.16 -16.81
C MET A 84 25.72 -11.39 -16.40
#